data_61d748af474c62b150f8002cf8998042
#
_entry.id   61d748af474c62b150f8002cf8998042
#
_cell.length_a   1.000
_cell.length_b   1.000
_cell.length_c   1.000
_cell.angle_alpha   90.00
_cell.angle_beta   90.00
_cell.angle_gamma   90.00
#
_symmetry.space_group_name_H-M   'P 1'
#
loop_
_entity.id
_entity.type
_entity.pdbx_description
1 polymer ?
#
loop_
_entity_poly.entity_id
_entity_poly.type
_entity_poly.pdbx_seq_one_letter_code
_entity_poly.pdbx_strand_id
1 'polypeptide(L)'
;MIWNYFKSNWFSVSCVCILLLIAVNRYRSKLIHQTVPELPQNALKPGVNETDTEFALGSEKQVQRQSREIDAATAGSFLRRFSRVAVSERKKFGIPASVLLGTAFINSHAGLDDRVERSENYFMIPCDNDWEGDTYSVNGYCIRKYETAWDGWRDFSIYMSGQTWFGELKKSSGKDWKKWVNGMKGEDISKVSDFNRRLAEVITYYKLYELDAASN
;
A
#
# COMPACT_ATOMS: atom_id res chain seq x y z
N MET A 1 27.03 38.25 26.19
CA MET A 1 26.00 38.01 27.23
C MET A 1 25.14 36.78 26.95
N ILE A 2 24.66 36.57 25.71
CA ILE A 2 23.80 35.43 25.33
C ILE A 2 24.52 34.07 25.47
N TRP A 3 25.79 33.95 25.10
CA TRP A 3 26.59 32.71 25.17
C TRP A 3 26.75 32.17 26.60
N ASN A 4 26.90 33.05 27.61
CA ASN A 4 27.03 32.62 29.00
C ASN A 4 25.69 32.13 29.60
N TYR A 5 24.55 32.67 29.10
CA TYR A 5 23.22 32.21 29.49
C TYR A 5 22.96 30.77 29.00
N PHE A 6 23.37 30.45 27.78
CA PHE A 6 23.29 29.08 27.25
C PHE A 6 24.14 28.08 27.99
N LYS A 7 25.36 28.47 28.43
CA LYS A 7 26.25 27.59 29.20
C LYS A 7 25.73 27.29 30.61
N SER A 8 25.03 28.23 31.22
CA SER A 8 24.48 28.10 32.58
C SER A 8 23.16 27.32 32.61
N ASN A 9 22.37 27.36 31.52
CA ASN A 9 21.03 26.80 31.46
C ASN A 9 20.86 25.75 30.33
N TRP A 10 21.97 25.11 29.92
CA TRP A 10 21.94 24.19 28.76
C TRP A 10 20.93 23.05 28.89
N PHE A 11 20.73 22.55 30.13
CA PHE A 11 19.75 21.50 30.40
C PHE A 11 18.30 21.97 30.15
N SER A 12 17.96 23.18 30.66
CA SER A 12 16.64 23.76 30.46
C SER A 12 16.38 24.07 28.96
N VAL A 13 17.41 24.55 28.25
CA VAL A 13 17.33 24.81 26.82
C VAL A 13 17.15 23.52 26.05
N SER A 14 17.86 22.45 26.38
CA SER A 14 17.72 21.13 25.77
C SER A 14 16.33 20.54 26.00
N CYS A 15 15.77 20.66 27.22
CA CYS A 15 14.42 20.22 27.51
C CYS A 15 13.37 20.97 26.68
N VAL A 16 13.49 22.30 26.52
CA VAL A 16 12.59 23.10 25.68
C VAL A 16 12.69 22.70 24.21
N CYS A 17 13.92 22.46 23.70
CA CYS A 17 14.12 21.99 22.32
C CYS A 17 13.48 20.61 22.08
N ILE A 18 13.61 19.68 23.03
CA ILE A 18 13.00 18.35 22.95
C ILE A 18 11.47 18.46 22.96
N LEU A 19 10.90 19.29 23.84
CA LEU A 19 9.45 19.52 23.90
C LEU A 19 8.92 20.16 22.61
N LEU A 20 9.67 21.08 22.03
CA LEU A 20 9.31 21.69 20.72
C LEU A 20 9.37 20.65 19.60
N LEU A 21 10.38 19.78 19.57
CA LEU A 21 10.47 18.70 18.59
C LEU A 21 9.29 17.71 18.74
N ILE A 22 8.92 17.36 19.96
CA ILE A 22 7.76 16.50 20.22
C ILE A 22 6.46 17.19 19.79
N ALA A 23 6.32 18.48 20.09
CA ALA A 23 5.15 19.26 19.69
C ALA A 23 5.03 19.37 18.16
N VAL A 24 6.15 19.66 17.48
CA VAL A 24 6.20 19.73 16.01
C VAL A 24 5.89 18.37 15.39
N ASN A 25 6.42 17.29 15.97
CA ASN A 25 6.15 15.94 15.47
C ASN A 25 4.69 15.53 15.67
N ARG A 26 4.07 15.88 16.82
CA ARG A 26 2.65 15.70 17.08
C ARG A 26 1.77 16.58 16.16
N TYR A 27 2.19 17.80 15.88
CA TYR A 27 1.48 18.69 14.98
C TYR A 27 1.56 18.18 13.53
N ARG A 28 2.72 17.72 13.07
CA ARG A 28 2.90 17.08 11.76
C ARG A 28 2.05 15.80 11.63
N SER A 29 1.98 14.97 12.66
CA SER A 29 1.12 13.78 12.62
C SER A 29 -0.36 14.13 12.56
N LYS A 30 -0.83 15.18 13.25
CA LYS A 30 -2.22 15.68 13.15
C LYS A 30 -2.54 16.25 11.77
N LEU A 31 -1.62 17.01 11.15
CA LEU A 31 -1.78 17.51 9.79
C LEU A 31 -1.87 16.38 8.75
N ILE A 32 -1.09 15.33 8.92
CA ILE A 32 -1.14 14.14 8.06
C ILE A 32 -2.50 13.44 8.20
N HIS A 33 -3.10 13.44 9.40
CA HIS A 33 -4.44 12.85 9.61
C HIS A 33 -5.58 13.63 8.93
N GLN A 34 -5.43 14.93 8.68
CA GLN A 34 -6.49 15.76 8.13
C GLN A 34 -6.55 15.81 6.59
N THR A 35 -5.51 15.37 5.90
CA THR A 35 -5.38 15.58 4.44
C THR A 35 -5.55 14.32 3.59
N VAL A 36 -5.80 13.16 4.19
CA VAL A 36 -6.01 11.92 3.42
C VAL A 36 -7.51 11.59 3.44
N PRO A 37 -8.15 11.48 2.26
CA PRO A 37 -9.55 11.08 2.20
C PRO A 37 -9.74 9.70 2.82
N GLU A 38 -10.77 9.55 3.63
CA GLU A 38 -11.21 8.22 4.08
C GLU A 38 -11.71 7.44 2.87
N LEU A 39 -11.53 6.12 2.90
CA LEU A 39 -12.13 5.24 1.91
C LEU A 39 -13.65 5.45 1.98
N PRO A 40 -14.34 5.81 0.88
CA PRO A 40 -15.79 6.01 0.91
C PRO A 40 -16.46 4.76 1.49
N GLN A 41 -17.40 4.95 2.42
CA GLN A 41 -18.11 3.81 3.02
C GLN A 41 -18.82 2.95 1.97
N ASN A 42 -19.16 3.55 0.83
CA ASN A 42 -19.75 2.85 -0.31
C ASN A 42 -18.76 1.95 -1.07
N ALA A 43 -17.45 2.18 -0.95
CA ALA A 43 -16.42 1.32 -1.56
C ALA A 43 -16.35 -0.07 -0.92
N LEU A 44 -16.94 -0.23 0.27
CA LEU A 44 -16.99 -1.51 1.00
C LEU A 44 -18.28 -2.30 0.74
N LYS A 45 -19.24 -1.73 -0.01
CA LYS A 45 -20.44 -2.45 -0.43
C LYS A 45 -20.22 -3.02 -1.82
N PRO A 46 -20.56 -4.31 -2.08
CA PRO A 46 -20.55 -4.87 -3.42
C PRO A 46 -21.39 -3.99 -4.33
N GLY A 47 -20.78 -3.43 -5.35
CA GLY A 47 -21.51 -2.60 -6.32
C GLY A 47 -22.30 -3.48 -7.29
N VAL A 48 -23.58 -3.63 -7.06
CA VAL A 48 -24.50 -4.20 -8.05
C VAL A 48 -24.95 -3.04 -8.95
N ASN A 49 -24.35 -2.89 -10.10
CA ASN A 49 -24.90 -2.11 -11.21
C ASN A 49 -25.37 -3.06 -12.31
N GLU A 50 -26.67 -3.01 -12.61
CA GLU A 50 -27.42 -3.95 -13.47
C GLU A 50 -27.20 -3.77 -14.98
N THR A 51 -26.13 -3.23 -15.50
CA THR A 51 -26.04 -2.91 -16.94
C THR A 51 -24.90 -3.50 -17.76
N ASP A 52 -24.11 -4.45 -17.24
CA ASP A 52 -23.09 -5.14 -18.04
C ASP A 52 -23.15 -6.67 -17.82
N THR A 53 -24.19 -7.30 -18.34
CA THR A 53 -24.66 -8.61 -17.90
C THR A 53 -23.99 -9.84 -18.52
N GLU A 54 -23.02 -9.73 -19.41
CA GLU A 54 -22.45 -10.95 -20.04
C GLU A 54 -20.95 -11.15 -19.83
N PHE A 55 -20.18 -10.10 -19.66
CA PHE A 55 -18.75 -10.20 -19.28
C PHE A 55 -18.57 -10.32 -17.75
N ALA A 56 -19.56 -9.83 -16.98
CA ALA A 56 -19.55 -9.78 -15.52
C ALA A 56 -19.73 -11.15 -14.84
N LEU A 57 -20.46 -12.08 -15.43
CA LEU A 57 -20.82 -13.36 -14.80
C LEU A 57 -19.63 -14.30 -14.54
N GLY A 58 -18.57 -14.22 -15.35
CA GLY A 58 -17.33 -14.99 -15.13
C GLY A 58 -16.45 -14.37 -14.05
N SER A 59 -16.38 -13.03 -14.02
CA SER A 59 -15.55 -12.24 -13.12
C SER A 59 -16.10 -12.22 -11.70
N GLU A 60 -17.41 -12.03 -11.53
CA GLU A 60 -18.08 -12.05 -10.22
C GLU A 60 -17.91 -13.40 -9.48
N LYS A 61 -18.00 -14.53 -10.19
CA LYS A 61 -17.81 -15.85 -9.57
C LYS A 61 -16.40 -16.08 -9.06
N GLN A 62 -15.38 -15.47 -9.67
CA GLN A 62 -14.00 -15.66 -9.25
C GLN A 62 -13.60 -14.72 -8.12
N VAL A 63 -14.01 -13.46 -8.16
CA VAL A 63 -13.82 -12.52 -7.05
C VAL A 63 -14.60 -12.99 -5.83
N GLN A 64 -15.82 -13.51 -6.01
CA GLN A 64 -16.58 -14.14 -4.92
C GLN A 64 -15.95 -15.43 -4.39
N ARG A 65 -15.21 -16.21 -5.19
CA ARG A 65 -14.44 -17.34 -4.65
C ARG A 65 -13.28 -16.87 -3.80
N GLN A 66 -12.56 -15.84 -4.23
CA GLN A 66 -11.44 -15.26 -3.48
C GLN A 66 -11.93 -14.50 -2.24
N SER A 67 -13.08 -13.84 -2.30
CA SER A 67 -13.72 -13.17 -1.17
C SER A 67 -14.55 -14.11 -0.26
N ARG A 68 -14.82 -15.34 -0.67
CA ARG A 68 -15.40 -16.35 0.24
C ARG A 68 -14.41 -16.89 1.25
N GLU A 69 -13.12 -16.82 0.95
CA GLU A 69 -12.06 -17.14 1.89
C GLU A 69 -11.73 -15.96 2.83
N ILE A 70 -12.00 -14.71 2.38
CA ILE A 70 -11.78 -13.50 3.16
C ILE A 70 -13.15 -12.89 3.45
N ASP A 71 -13.55 -12.87 4.71
CA ASP A 71 -14.82 -12.25 5.10
C ASP A 71 -14.82 -10.73 4.87
N ALA A 72 -16.00 -10.15 4.71
CA ALA A 72 -16.15 -8.73 4.37
C ALA A 72 -15.59 -7.78 5.45
N ALA A 73 -15.62 -8.19 6.73
CA ALA A 73 -15.11 -7.38 7.83
C ALA A 73 -13.59 -7.32 7.80
N THR A 74 -12.93 -8.46 7.55
CA THR A 74 -11.47 -8.57 7.37
C THR A 74 -11.02 -7.77 6.17
N ALA A 75 -11.65 -7.95 5.01
CA ALA A 75 -11.37 -7.18 3.80
C ALA A 75 -11.50 -5.67 4.05
N GLY A 76 -12.63 -5.25 4.63
CA GLY A 76 -12.88 -3.84 4.94
C GLY A 76 -11.88 -3.25 5.93
N SER A 77 -11.48 -4.01 6.94
CA SER A 77 -10.48 -3.58 7.92
C SER A 77 -9.11 -3.39 7.30
N PHE A 78 -8.68 -4.31 6.44
CA PHE A 78 -7.44 -4.21 5.68
C PHE A 78 -7.43 -2.96 4.79
N LEU A 79 -8.46 -2.78 3.99
CA LEU A 79 -8.57 -1.66 3.05
C LEU A 79 -8.57 -0.31 3.78
N ARG A 80 -9.32 -0.18 4.87
CA ARG A 80 -9.31 1.04 5.70
C ARG A 80 -7.94 1.32 6.31
N ARG A 81 -7.28 0.28 6.84
CA ARG A 81 -5.95 0.40 7.46
C ARG A 81 -4.93 0.96 6.49
N PHE A 82 -4.92 0.49 5.25
CA PHE A 82 -3.84 0.77 4.29
C PHE A 82 -4.18 1.79 3.19
N SER A 83 -5.42 2.25 3.07
CA SER A 83 -5.79 3.25 2.06
C SER A 83 -4.95 4.52 2.13
N ARG A 84 -4.65 5.01 3.34
CA ARG A 84 -3.86 6.22 3.54
C ARG A 84 -2.41 6.06 3.08
N VAL A 85 -1.78 4.92 3.37
CA VAL A 85 -0.42 4.67 2.93
C VAL A 85 -0.36 4.52 1.42
N ALA A 86 -1.32 3.81 0.80
CA ALA A 86 -1.40 3.69 -0.65
C ALA A 86 -1.51 5.06 -1.34
N VAL A 87 -2.35 5.97 -0.84
CA VAL A 87 -2.46 7.34 -1.36
C VAL A 87 -1.16 8.14 -1.14
N SER A 88 -0.49 7.97 -0.01
CA SER A 88 0.80 8.62 0.26
C SER A 88 1.89 8.16 -0.69
N GLU A 89 2.00 6.85 -0.94
CA GLU A 89 2.97 6.29 -1.88
C GLU A 89 2.65 6.68 -3.34
N ARG A 90 1.36 6.72 -3.73
CA ARG A 90 0.94 7.27 -5.02
C ARG A 90 1.48 8.67 -5.26
N LYS A 91 1.37 9.56 -4.27
CA LYS A 91 1.87 10.94 -4.38
C LYS A 91 3.37 11.02 -4.63
N LYS A 92 4.14 10.08 -4.08
CA LYS A 92 5.60 10.08 -4.18
C LYS A 92 6.10 9.41 -5.46
N PHE A 93 5.54 8.26 -5.80
CA PHE A 93 6.03 7.41 -6.89
C PHE A 93 5.20 7.49 -8.17
N GLY A 94 3.96 7.98 -8.07
CA GLY A 94 3.04 8.08 -9.20
C GLY A 94 2.36 6.77 -9.58
N ILE A 95 2.52 5.71 -8.76
CA ILE A 95 1.80 4.45 -8.91
C ILE A 95 0.37 4.66 -8.41
N PRO A 96 -0.69 4.24 -9.13
CA PRO A 96 -2.06 4.37 -8.63
C PRO A 96 -2.23 3.73 -7.25
N ALA A 97 -2.94 4.40 -6.34
CA ALA A 97 -3.20 3.89 -5.00
C ALA A 97 -3.99 2.58 -5.04
N SER A 98 -4.91 2.46 -6.00
CA SER A 98 -5.68 1.25 -6.28
C SER A 98 -4.78 0.07 -6.63
N VAL A 99 -3.75 0.28 -7.45
CA VAL A 99 -2.77 -0.76 -7.83
C VAL A 99 -1.95 -1.19 -6.61
N LEU A 100 -1.44 -0.24 -5.82
CA LEU A 100 -0.69 -0.55 -4.60
C LEU A 100 -1.53 -1.32 -3.59
N LEU A 101 -2.74 -0.82 -3.28
CA LEU A 101 -3.60 -1.42 -2.27
C LEU A 101 -4.12 -2.80 -2.69
N GLY A 102 -4.52 -2.94 -3.96
CA GLY A 102 -4.95 -4.23 -4.52
C GLY A 102 -3.84 -5.26 -4.54
N THR A 103 -2.60 -4.86 -4.87
CA THR A 103 -1.42 -5.74 -4.83
C THR A 103 -1.16 -6.25 -3.42
N ALA A 104 -1.13 -5.35 -2.43
CA ALA A 104 -0.93 -5.74 -1.04
C ALA A 104 -2.06 -6.66 -0.54
N PHE A 105 -3.31 -6.38 -0.90
CA PHE A 105 -4.46 -7.22 -0.57
C PHE A 105 -4.31 -8.65 -1.10
N ILE A 106 -3.92 -8.81 -2.36
CA ILE A 106 -3.76 -10.11 -3.00
C ILE A 106 -2.58 -10.88 -2.40
N ASN A 107 -1.40 -10.24 -2.35
CA ASN A 107 -0.17 -10.92 -1.94
C ASN A 107 -0.16 -11.31 -0.46
N SER A 108 -0.85 -10.54 0.39
CA SER A 108 -0.96 -10.80 1.82
C SER A 108 -2.23 -11.56 2.23
N HIS A 109 -3.08 -11.94 1.27
CA HIS A 109 -4.40 -12.50 1.56
C HIS A 109 -5.19 -11.63 2.54
N ALA A 110 -5.31 -10.33 2.23
CA ALA A 110 -5.88 -9.30 3.11
C ALA A 110 -5.22 -9.25 4.52
N GLY A 111 -3.93 -9.56 4.58
CA GLY A 111 -3.16 -9.59 5.83
C GLY A 111 -3.33 -10.85 6.65
N LEU A 112 -4.04 -11.87 6.14
CA LEU A 112 -4.25 -13.15 6.82
C LEU A 112 -3.12 -14.15 6.64
N ASP A 113 -2.15 -13.86 5.76
CA ASP A 113 -1.01 -14.74 5.57
C ASP A 113 -0.07 -14.66 6.78
N ASP A 114 0.23 -15.79 7.40
CA ASP A 114 1.09 -15.87 8.60
C ASP A 114 2.48 -15.25 8.40
N ARG A 115 2.95 -15.22 7.16
CA ARG A 115 4.23 -14.59 6.80
C ARG A 115 4.21 -13.08 7.03
N VAL A 116 3.05 -12.43 6.86
CA VAL A 116 2.88 -10.98 7.07
C VAL A 116 3.10 -10.62 8.53
N GLU A 117 2.49 -11.36 9.45
CA GLU A 117 2.65 -11.13 10.90
C GLU A 117 4.11 -11.19 11.34
N ARG A 118 4.91 -12.04 10.68
CA ARG A 118 6.32 -12.26 11.03
C ARG A 118 7.29 -11.33 10.30
N SER A 119 6.87 -10.74 9.18
CA SER A 119 7.76 -9.96 8.31
C SER A 119 7.31 -8.54 8.05
N GLU A 120 6.07 -8.15 8.38
CA GLU A 120 5.43 -6.88 7.99
C GLU A 120 5.50 -6.63 6.46
N ASN A 121 5.67 -7.70 5.66
CA ASN A 121 5.82 -7.67 4.21
C ASN A 121 4.51 -8.04 3.51
N TYR A 122 3.64 -7.08 3.31
CA TYR A 122 2.33 -7.26 2.67
C TYR A 122 2.41 -7.52 1.16
N PHE A 123 3.56 -7.33 0.56
CA PHE A 123 3.78 -7.53 -0.87
C PHE A 123 4.54 -8.81 -1.20
N MET A 124 5.02 -9.52 -0.19
CA MET A 124 5.85 -10.73 -0.34
C MET A 124 7.09 -10.47 -1.19
N ILE A 125 7.72 -9.29 -1.01
CA ILE A 125 8.94 -8.93 -1.73
C ILE A 125 10.03 -9.93 -1.36
N PRO A 126 10.64 -10.60 -2.37
CA PRO A 126 11.67 -11.60 -2.11
C PRO A 126 12.97 -10.97 -1.61
N CYS A 127 13.81 -11.78 -0.96
CA CYS A 127 15.20 -11.42 -0.68
C CYS A 127 15.99 -11.54 -1.97
N ASP A 128 16.32 -10.41 -2.58
CA ASP A 128 17.26 -10.37 -3.69
C ASP A 128 18.70 -10.24 -3.17
N ASN A 129 19.69 -10.52 -4.02
CA ASN A 129 21.11 -10.48 -3.63
C ASN A 129 21.57 -9.10 -3.10
N ASP A 130 20.84 -8.03 -3.44
CA ASP A 130 21.13 -6.65 -3.05
C ASP A 130 20.40 -6.21 -1.76
N TRP A 131 19.64 -7.13 -1.12
CA TRP A 131 18.94 -6.82 0.12
C TRP A 131 19.85 -7.02 1.34
N GLU A 132 20.17 -5.93 2.03
CA GLU A 132 21.02 -5.93 3.24
C GLU A 132 20.21 -5.88 4.56
N GLY A 133 18.87 -5.79 4.48
CA GLY A 133 17.99 -5.71 5.64
C GLY A 133 17.65 -7.09 6.22
N ASP A 134 16.81 -7.08 7.26
CA ASP A 134 16.31 -8.31 7.89
C ASP A 134 15.49 -9.16 6.90
N THR A 135 15.52 -10.47 7.13
CA THR A 135 14.83 -11.45 6.28
C THR A 135 13.95 -12.38 7.12
N TYR A 136 12.92 -12.93 6.48
CA TYR A 136 12.12 -14.02 6.99
C TYR A 136 12.10 -15.17 5.98
N SER A 137 12.50 -16.36 6.41
CA SER A 137 12.55 -17.53 5.55
C SER A 137 11.63 -18.62 6.06
N VAL A 138 10.83 -19.21 5.16
CA VAL A 138 9.93 -20.32 5.44
C VAL A 138 9.87 -21.26 4.23
N ASN A 139 10.03 -22.54 4.44
CA ASN A 139 9.99 -23.58 3.39
C ASN A 139 10.88 -23.27 2.16
N GLY A 140 12.07 -22.73 2.40
CA GLY A 140 13.02 -22.35 1.33
C GLY A 140 12.66 -21.02 0.62
N TYR A 141 11.62 -20.34 1.04
CA TYR A 141 11.23 -19.04 0.52
C TYR A 141 11.77 -17.94 1.43
N CYS A 142 12.59 -17.05 0.88
CA CYS A 142 13.10 -15.85 1.58
C CYS A 142 12.33 -14.62 1.14
N ILE A 143 11.81 -13.86 2.10
CA ILE A 143 11.20 -12.56 1.89
C ILE A 143 11.84 -11.50 2.79
N ARG A 144 11.84 -10.26 2.34
CA ARG A 144 12.30 -9.11 3.13
C ARG A 144 11.46 -8.99 4.38
N LYS A 145 12.08 -8.59 5.49
CA LYS A 145 11.41 -8.32 6.75
C LYS A 145 11.59 -6.88 7.15
N TYR A 146 10.53 -6.27 7.65
CA TYR A 146 10.50 -4.87 8.05
C TYR A 146 10.12 -4.72 9.52
N GLU A 147 10.51 -3.61 10.12
CA GLU A 147 10.10 -3.25 11.47
C GLU A 147 8.62 -2.83 11.49
N THR A 148 8.17 -2.15 10.44
CA THR A 148 6.79 -1.68 10.30
C THR A 148 6.22 -1.98 8.92
N ALA A 149 4.91 -2.11 8.84
CA ALA A 149 4.21 -2.21 7.55
C ALA A 149 4.57 -1.04 6.62
N TRP A 150 4.73 0.16 7.18
CA TRP A 150 5.06 1.37 6.42
C TRP A 150 6.37 1.24 5.64
N ASP A 151 7.38 0.64 6.25
CA ASP A 151 8.68 0.41 5.60
C ASP A 151 8.52 -0.56 4.43
N GLY A 152 7.72 -1.62 4.58
CA GLY A 152 7.40 -2.56 3.51
C GLY A 152 6.64 -1.90 2.35
N TRP A 153 5.70 -0.97 2.63
CA TRP A 153 4.99 -0.22 1.60
C TRP A 153 5.92 0.72 0.82
N ARG A 154 6.83 1.38 1.53
CA ARG A 154 7.85 2.22 0.92
C ARG A 154 8.80 1.42 0.05
N ASP A 155 9.29 0.32 0.57
CA ASP A 155 10.23 -0.54 -0.15
C ASP A 155 9.58 -1.16 -1.39
N PHE A 156 8.31 -1.56 -1.31
CA PHE A 156 7.58 -2.02 -2.49
C PHE A 156 7.46 -0.95 -3.58
N SER A 157 7.22 0.30 -3.21
CA SER A 157 7.16 1.40 -4.17
C SER A 157 8.52 1.62 -4.85
N ILE A 158 9.62 1.45 -4.11
CA ILE A 158 11.00 1.49 -4.64
C ILE A 158 11.25 0.29 -5.54
N TYR A 159 10.93 -0.93 -5.07
CA TYR A 159 11.07 -2.18 -5.81
C TYR A 159 10.36 -2.12 -7.16
N MET A 160 9.11 -1.65 -7.15
CA MET A 160 8.32 -1.48 -8.36
C MET A 160 8.93 -0.43 -9.30
N SER A 161 9.46 0.66 -8.74
CA SER A 161 10.10 1.74 -9.51
C SER A 161 11.42 1.30 -10.15
N GLY A 162 12.07 0.26 -9.63
CA GLY A 162 13.29 -0.34 -10.17
C GLY A 162 13.05 -1.30 -11.33
N GLN A 163 11.80 -1.67 -11.62
CA GLN A 163 11.50 -2.58 -12.72
C GLN A 163 11.78 -1.93 -14.09
N THR A 164 12.32 -2.70 -15.00
CA THR A 164 12.75 -2.21 -16.35
C THR A 164 11.61 -1.58 -17.15
N TRP A 165 10.39 -2.07 -16.97
CA TRP A 165 9.18 -1.59 -17.65
C TRP A 165 8.52 -0.38 -16.97
N PHE A 166 8.91 -0.04 -15.74
CA PHE A 166 8.22 0.95 -14.91
C PHE A 166 8.20 2.36 -15.54
N GLY A 167 9.34 2.83 -16.04
CA GLY A 167 9.46 4.20 -16.57
C GLY A 167 8.52 4.47 -17.74
N GLU A 168 8.50 3.55 -18.71
CA GLU A 168 7.63 3.63 -19.88
C GLU A 168 6.15 3.48 -19.49
N LEU A 169 5.85 2.54 -18.61
CA LEU A 169 4.49 2.32 -18.13
C LEU A 169 3.95 3.55 -17.39
N LYS A 170 4.73 4.13 -16.50
CA LYS A 170 4.35 5.35 -15.78
C LYS A 170 4.06 6.51 -16.74
N LYS A 171 4.89 6.70 -17.76
CA LYS A 171 4.73 7.75 -18.76
C LYS A 171 3.46 7.56 -19.61
N SER A 172 3.21 6.34 -20.07
CA SER A 172 2.07 6.02 -20.95
C SER A 172 0.75 5.92 -20.22
N SER A 173 0.76 5.52 -18.96
CA SER A 173 -0.46 5.23 -18.19
C SER A 173 -0.92 6.40 -17.31
N GLY A 174 0.00 7.27 -16.86
CA GLY A 174 -0.34 8.37 -15.96
C GLY A 174 -1.10 7.88 -14.72
N LYS A 175 -2.35 8.36 -14.55
CA LYS A 175 -3.24 7.95 -13.43
C LYS A 175 -4.20 6.81 -13.79
N ASP A 176 -4.18 6.30 -15.00
CA ASP A 176 -5.08 5.26 -15.48
C ASP A 176 -4.66 3.89 -14.93
N TRP A 177 -5.32 3.45 -13.87
CA TRP A 177 -5.03 2.17 -13.23
C TRP A 177 -5.21 0.96 -14.17
N LYS A 178 -6.15 1.04 -15.15
CA LYS A 178 -6.36 -0.06 -16.11
C LYS A 178 -5.14 -0.24 -17.01
N LYS A 179 -4.57 0.89 -17.48
CA LYS A 179 -3.32 0.85 -18.25
C LYS A 179 -2.16 0.32 -17.41
N TRP A 180 -2.10 0.68 -16.11
CA TRP A 180 -1.10 0.12 -15.20
C TRP A 180 -1.23 -1.40 -15.08
N VAL A 181 -2.42 -1.89 -14.78
CA VAL A 181 -2.67 -3.34 -14.63
C VAL A 181 -2.37 -4.10 -15.91
N ASN A 182 -2.74 -3.56 -17.08
CA ASN A 182 -2.51 -4.21 -18.36
C ASN A 182 -1.03 -4.17 -18.82
N GLY A 183 -0.28 -3.17 -18.42
CA GLY A 183 1.09 -2.96 -18.90
C GLY A 183 2.18 -3.46 -17.96
N MET A 184 1.87 -3.73 -16.68
CA MET A 184 2.88 -4.27 -15.78
C MET A 184 3.07 -5.77 -15.95
N LYS A 185 4.29 -6.24 -15.74
CA LYS A 185 4.61 -7.66 -15.71
C LYS A 185 4.26 -8.22 -14.33
N GLY A 186 3.12 -8.86 -14.23
CA GLY A 186 2.59 -9.36 -12.96
C GLY A 186 3.49 -10.39 -12.28
N GLU A 187 4.21 -11.19 -13.07
CA GLU A 187 5.19 -12.18 -12.60
C GLU A 187 6.38 -11.59 -11.84
N ASP A 188 6.75 -10.33 -12.16
CA ASP A 188 7.81 -9.60 -11.45
C ASP A 188 7.31 -9.07 -10.08
N ILE A 189 5.98 -9.00 -9.90
CA ILE A 189 5.34 -8.34 -8.76
C ILE A 189 4.68 -9.34 -7.81
N SER A 190 4.23 -10.48 -8.32
CA SER A 190 3.48 -11.46 -7.53
C SER A 190 3.73 -12.89 -8.01
N LYS A 191 3.68 -13.84 -7.07
CA LYS A 191 3.68 -15.27 -7.37
C LYS A 191 2.26 -15.84 -7.52
N VAL A 192 1.25 -15.01 -7.38
CA VAL A 192 -0.15 -15.41 -7.57
C VAL A 192 -0.45 -15.57 -9.06
N SER A 193 -1.01 -16.71 -9.44
CA SER A 193 -1.41 -16.98 -10.82
C SER A 193 -2.44 -15.97 -11.29
N ASP A 194 -2.39 -15.58 -12.58
CA ASP A 194 -3.30 -14.60 -13.20
C ASP A 194 -3.37 -13.26 -12.45
N PHE A 195 -2.24 -12.84 -11.87
CA PHE A 195 -2.19 -11.71 -10.97
C PHE A 195 -2.85 -10.44 -11.54
N ASN A 196 -2.55 -10.05 -12.78
CA ASN A 196 -3.10 -8.82 -13.39
C ASN A 196 -4.64 -8.88 -13.47
N ARG A 197 -5.19 -10.02 -13.87
CA ARG A 197 -6.65 -10.23 -13.91
C ARG A 197 -7.26 -10.12 -12.51
N ARG A 198 -6.69 -10.82 -11.53
CA ARG A 198 -7.16 -10.75 -10.13
C ARG A 198 -7.06 -9.35 -9.55
N LEU A 199 -6.01 -8.62 -9.91
CA LEU A 199 -5.84 -7.24 -9.46
C LEU A 199 -6.92 -6.32 -10.04
N ALA A 200 -7.25 -6.47 -11.34
CA ALA A 200 -8.34 -5.72 -11.95
C ALA A 200 -9.69 -6.02 -11.28
N GLU A 201 -9.94 -7.30 -10.96
CA GLU A 201 -11.15 -7.74 -10.25
C GLU A 201 -11.24 -7.13 -8.84
N VAL A 202 -10.16 -7.18 -8.05
CA VAL A 202 -10.11 -6.60 -6.69
C VAL A 202 -10.31 -5.09 -6.74
N ILE A 203 -9.62 -4.38 -7.66
CA ILE A 203 -9.77 -2.93 -7.82
C ILE A 203 -11.21 -2.56 -8.17
N THR A 204 -11.84 -3.31 -9.07
CA THR A 204 -13.22 -3.05 -9.52
C THR A 204 -14.23 -3.38 -8.42
N TYR A 205 -14.11 -4.55 -7.80
CA TYR A 205 -15.05 -5.04 -6.79
C TYR A 205 -15.10 -4.12 -5.57
N TYR A 206 -13.94 -3.73 -5.04
CA TYR A 206 -13.84 -2.82 -3.89
C TYR A 206 -13.81 -1.34 -4.27
N LYS A 207 -13.96 -1.00 -5.55
CA LYS A 207 -13.93 0.37 -6.08
C LYS A 207 -12.66 1.15 -5.66
N LEU A 208 -11.52 0.46 -5.58
CA LEU A 208 -10.27 1.07 -5.09
C LEU A 208 -9.80 2.24 -5.97
N TYR A 209 -10.24 2.30 -7.23
CA TYR A 209 -9.96 3.39 -8.17
C TYR A 209 -10.44 4.77 -7.66
N GLU A 210 -11.39 4.81 -6.73
CA GLU A 210 -11.83 6.06 -6.11
C GLU A 210 -10.69 6.74 -5.34
N LEU A 211 -9.72 5.97 -4.80
CA LEU A 211 -8.52 6.49 -4.16
C LEU A 211 -7.57 7.21 -5.15
N ASP A 212 -7.65 6.89 -6.44
CA ASP A 212 -6.81 7.51 -7.46
C ASP A 212 -7.32 8.89 -7.89
N ALA A 213 -8.61 9.16 -7.70
CA ALA A 213 -9.24 10.45 -7.96
C ALA A 213 -9.00 11.46 -6.84
N ALA A 214 -8.58 11.03 -5.64
CA ALA A 214 -8.33 11.90 -4.51
C ALA A 214 -7.32 12.98 -4.87
N SER A 215 -7.78 14.23 -4.82
CA SER A 215 -7.01 15.42 -5.18
C SER A 215 -5.74 15.59 -4.33
N ASN A 216 -4.77 16.23 -4.93
CA ASN A 216 -3.53 16.65 -4.26
C ASN A 216 -3.79 17.59 -3.10
#